data_5538375e1cdf2a4b9be458a48b35211b
#
_entry.id   5538375e1cdf2a4b9be458a48b35211b
#
_cell.length_a   1.000
_cell.length_b   1.000
_cell.length_c   1.000
_cell.angle_alpha   90.00
_cell.angle_beta   90.00
_cell.angle_gamma   90.00
#
_symmetry.space_group_name_H-M   'P 1'
#
loop_
_entity.id
_entity.type
_entity.pdbx_description
1 polymer ?
#
loop_
_entity_poly.entity_id
_entity_poly.type
_entity_poly.pdbx_seq_one_letter_code
_entity_poly.pdbx_strand_id
1 'polypeptide(L)'
;MQNQIKNARVQEQIGQLQIKDMELTLKHNLIGNFDTYALRKSLLDIAGDNVETSELNLQMGADRYKNGSINSFDYRDLQITYLQTALNYYQSIYDLLETEVELMRLTGGILGEYN
;
A
#
# COMPACT_ATOMS: atom_id res chain seq x y z
N MET A 1 30.15 44.23 -16.34
CA MET A 1 30.84 43.23 -15.49
C MET A 1 30.12 42.96 -14.18
N GLN A 2 29.82 44.01 -13.39
CA GLN A 2 29.14 43.79 -12.09
C GLN A 2 27.75 43.16 -12.22
N ASN A 3 26.98 43.49 -13.24
CA ASN A 3 25.64 42.92 -13.46
C ASN A 3 25.69 41.42 -13.83
N GLN A 4 26.71 41.01 -14.58
CA GLN A 4 26.88 39.61 -14.99
C GLN A 4 27.24 38.73 -13.79
N ILE A 5 28.07 39.26 -12.89
CA ILE A 5 28.47 38.56 -11.67
C ILE A 5 27.28 38.42 -10.73
N LYS A 6 26.46 39.48 -10.59
CA LYS A 6 25.23 39.43 -9.78
C LYS A 6 24.21 38.45 -10.35
N ASN A 7 24.03 38.42 -11.67
CA ASN A 7 23.13 37.51 -12.34
C ASN A 7 23.57 36.06 -12.16
N ALA A 8 24.88 35.78 -12.24
CA ALA A 8 25.44 34.44 -12.02
C ALA A 8 25.20 33.97 -10.58
N ARG A 9 25.38 34.88 -9.60
CA ARG A 9 25.10 34.56 -8.17
C ARG A 9 23.64 34.29 -7.93
N VAL A 10 22.73 35.07 -8.52
CA VAL A 10 21.29 34.87 -8.40
C VAL A 10 20.88 33.52 -9.01
N GLN A 11 21.43 33.18 -10.18
CA GLN A 11 21.15 31.87 -10.82
C GLN A 11 21.67 30.72 -9.99
N GLU A 12 22.85 30.84 -9.34
CA GLU A 12 23.40 29.85 -8.44
C GLU A 12 22.50 29.66 -7.22
N GLN A 13 22.02 30.76 -6.62
CA GLN A 13 21.08 30.71 -5.48
C GLN A 13 19.77 30.04 -5.85
N ILE A 14 19.22 30.35 -7.04
CA ILE A 14 17.99 29.72 -7.55
C ILE A 14 18.22 28.21 -7.74
N GLY A 15 19.36 27.82 -8.30
CA GLY A 15 19.73 26.43 -8.47
C GLY A 15 19.80 25.68 -7.13
N GLN A 16 20.42 26.29 -6.11
CA GLN A 16 20.50 25.72 -4.77
C GLN A 16 19.13 25.56 -4.12
N LEU A 17 18.22 26.55 -4.29
CA LEU A 17 16.85 26.48 -3.79
C LEU A 17 16.06 25.37 -4.50
N GLN A 18 16.24 25.21 -5.80
CA GLN A 18 15.59 24.14 -6.57
C GLN A 18 16.04 22.75 -6.09
N ILE A 19 17.33 22.58 -5.81
CA ILE A 19 17.87 21.32 -5.27
C ILE A 19 17.28 21.04 -3.90
N LYS A 20 17.19 22.04 -3.02
CA LYS A 20 16.57 21.88 -1.70
C LYS A 20 15.09 21.51 -1.80
N ASP A 21 14.36 22.13 -2.74
CA ASP A 21 12.96 21.81 -2.99
C ASP A 21 12.81 20.37 -3.49
N MET A 22 13.68 19.91 -4.37
CA MET A 22 13.68 18.53 -4.87
C MET A 22 13.97 17.53 -3.75
N GLU A 23 14.96 17.82 -2.90
CA GLU A 23 15.30 16.98 -1.75
C GLU A 23 14.13 16.92 -0.76
N LEU A 24 13.49 18.03 -0.49
CA LEU A 24 12.35 18.11 0.41
C LEU A 24 11.16 17.33 -0.14
N THR A 25 10.87 17.49 -1.44
CA THR A 25 9.80 16.76 -2.12
C THR A 25 10.05 15.25 -2.08
N LEU A 26 11.29 14.82 -2.35
CA LEU A 26 11.68 13.40 -2.28
C LEU A 26 11.49 12.86 -0.88
N LYS A 27 11.92 13.62 0.13
CA LYS A 27 11.76 13.25 1.54
C LYS A 27 10.28 13.11 1.92
N HIS A 28 9.44 14.06 1.51
CA HIS A 28 8.00 13.99 1.77
C HIS A 28 7.36 12.80 1.07
N ASN A 29 7.74 12.52 -0.19
CA ASN A 29 7.24 11.38 -0.93
C ASN A 29 7.64 10.06 -0.26
N LEU A 30 8.88 9.98 0.21
CA LEU A 30 9.40 8.79 0.89
C LEU A 30 8.65 8.54 2.20
N ILE A 31 8.48 9.58 3.04
CA ILE A 31 7.74 9.50 4.30
C ILE A 31 6.28 9.10 4.03
N GLY A 32 5.64 9.72 3.04
CA GLY A 32 4.27 9.40 2.65
C GLY A 32 4.12 7.94 2.21
N ASN A 33 5.08 7.42 1.47
CA ASN A 33 5.07 6.02 1.03
C ASN A 33 5.31 5.05 2.20
N PHE A 34 6.17 5.40 3.15
CA PHE A 34 6.35 4.60 4.37
C PHE A 34 5.07 4.56 5.21
N ASP A 35 4.38 5.69 5.35
CA ASP A 35 3.11 5.76 6.06
C ASP A 35 2.04 4.91 5.36
N THR A 36 1.98 4.98 4.04
CA THR A 36 1.07 4.16 3.23
C THR A 36 1.41 2.67 3.38
N TYR A 37 2.68 2.32 3.38
CA TYR A 37 3.13 0.95 3.59
C TYR A 37 2.66 0.41 4.94
N ALA A 38 2.87 1.18 6.02
CA ALA A 38 2.45 0.79 7.35
C ALA A 38 0.94 0.61 7.43
N LEU A 39 0.16 1.50 6.82
CA LEU A 39 -1.30 1.40 6.75
C LEU A 39 -1.73 0.15 5.98
N ARG A 40 -1.16 -0.07 4.79
CA ARG A 40 -1.51 -1.23 3.94
C ARG A 40 -1.13 -2.55 4.60
N LYS A 41 -0.04 -2.57 5.36
CA LYS A 41 0.37 -3.75 6.13
C LYS A 41 -0.66 -4.06 7.22
N SER A 42 -1.16 -3.04 7.94
CA SER A 42 -2.21 -3.21 8.93
C SER A 42 -3.51 -3.68 8.29
N LEU A 43 -3.88 -3.13 7.13
CA LEU A 43 -5.07 -3.54 6.40
C LEU A 43 -4.96 -5.00 5.91
N LEU A 44 -3.77 -5.43 5.52
CA LEU A 44 -3.52 -6.82 5.14
C LEU A 44 -3.75 -7.76 6.32
N ASP A 45 -3.26 -7.41 7.50
CA ASP A 45 -3.47 -8.21 8.72
C ASP A 45 -4.95 -8.33 9.04
N ILE A 46 -5.71 -7.23 8.96
CA ILE A 46 -7.16 -7.22 9.18
C ILE A 46 -7.86 -8.09 8.13
N ALA A 47 -7.50 -7.94 6.86
CA ALA A 47 -8.09 -8.72 5.77
C ALA A 47 -7.81 -10.22 5.95
N GLY A 48 -6.61 -10.58 6.42
CA GLY A 48 -6.25 -11.95 6.73
C GLY A 48 -7.11 -12.55 7.84
N ASP A 49 -7.32 -11.78 8.92
CA ASP A 49 -8.20 -12.19 10.02
C ASP A 49 -9.64 -12.37 9.55
N ASN A 50 -10.12 -11.49 8.67
CA ASN A 50 -11.47 -11.57 8.11
C ASN A 50 -11.66 -12.82 7.24
N VAL A 51 -10.66 -13.18 6.43
CA VAL A 51 -10.69 -14.40 5.62
C VAL A 51 -10.76 -15.62 6.52
N GLU A 52 -9.92 -15.66 7.54
CA GLU A 52 -9.88 -16.79 8.49
C GLU A 52 -11.23 -16.97 9.19
N THR A 53 -11.83 -15.85 9.67
CA THR A 53 -13.14 -15.86 10.32
C THR A 53 -14.23 -16.34 9.36
N SER A 54 -14.24 -15.82 8.13
CA SER A 54 -15.26 -16.21 7.13
C SER A 54 -15.09 -17.67 6.68
N GLU A 55 -13.86 -18.17 6.65
CA GLU A 55 -13.60 -19.58 6.36
C GLU A 55 -14.17 -20.48 7.46
N LEU A 56 -13.94 -20.14 8.73
CA LEU A 56 -14.52 -20.85 9.87
C LEU A 56 -16.03 -20.83 9.83
N ASN A 57 -16.62 -19.66 9.55
CA ASN A 57 -18.07 -19.52 9.43
C ASN A 57 -18.62 -20.37 8.29
N LEU A 58 -17.90 -20.46 7.17
CA LEU A 58 -18.29 -21.30 6.05
C LEU A 58 -18.26 -22.78 6.43
N GLN A 59 -17.19 -23.23 7.13
CA GLN A 59 -17.07 -24.63 7.59
C GLN A 59 -18.20 -25.00 8.55
N MET A 60 -18.50 -24.13 9.52
CA MET A 60 -19.61 -24.35 10.45
C MET A 60 -20.95 -24.34 9.71
N GLY A 61 -21.09 -23.44 8.73
CA GLY A 61 -22.30 -23.35 7.90
C GLY A 61 -22.49 -24.59 7.05
N ALA A 62 -21.40 -25.18 6.52
CA ALA A 62 -21.47 -26.42 5.77
C ALA A 62 -22.03 -27.57 6.62
N ASP A 63 -21.55 -27.67 7.88
CA ASP A 63 -22.05 -28.67 8.82
C ASP A 63 -23.52 -28.47 9.17
N ARG A 64 -23.90 -27.21 9.41
CA ARG A 64 -25.31 -26.86 9.69
C ARG A 64 -26.23 -27.12 8.49
N TYR A 65 -25.72 -26.87 7.30
CA TYR A 65 -26.47 -27.14 6.07
C TYR A 65 -26.71 -28.66 5.91
N LYS A 66 -25.68 -29.48 6.18
CA LYS A 66 -25.82 -30.94 6.15
C LYS A 66 -26.82 -31.43 7.18
N ASN A 67 -26.87 -30.78 8.35
CA ASN A 67 -27.79 -31.13 9.43
C ASN A 67 -29.20 -30.59 9.21
N GLY A 68 -29.42 -29.76 8.18
CA GLY A 68 -30.70 -29.10 7.94
C GLY A 68 -30.98 -27.92 8.85
N SER A 69 -30.01 -27.45 9.62
CA SER A 69 -30.16 -26.31 10.55
C SER A 69 -30.24 -24.97 9.85
N ILE A 70 -29.65 -24.85 8.66
CA ILE A 70 -29.75 -23.67 7.81
C ILE A 70 -30.18 -24.10 6.41
N ASN A 71 -30.77 -23.16 5.66
CA ASN A 71 -31.21 -23.44 4.30
C ASN A 71 -30.12 -23.17 3.29
N SER A 72 -30.37 -23.49 2.01
CA SER A 72 -29.40 -23.31 0.93
C SER A 72 -29.07 -21.84 0.69
N PHE A 73 -29.99 -20.91 0.94
CA PHE A 73 -29.76 -19.47 0.78
C PHE A 73 -28.77 -18.98 1.83
N ASP A 74 -28.92 -19.39 3.08
CA ASP A 74 -28.00 -19.04 4.16
C ASP A 74 -26.59 -19.56 3.90
N TYR A 75 -26.49 -20.80 3.42
CA TYR A 75 -25.21 -21.41 3.08
C TYR A 75 -24.54 -20.66 1.92
N ARG A 76 -25.33 -20.30 0.90
CA ARG A 76 -24.85 -19.54 -0.23
C ARG A 76 -24.31 -18.17 0.19
N ASP A 77 -24.98 -17.49 1.13
CA ASP A 77 -24.54 -16.21 1.66
C ASP A 77 -23.17 -16.34 2.34
N LEU A 78 -22.95 -17.42 3.07
CA LEU A 78 -21.65 -17.71 3.70
C LEU A 78 -20.57 -17.94 2.65
N GLN A 79 -20.89 -18.64 1.57
CA GLN A 79 -19.94 -18.84 0.45
C GLN A 79 -19.57 -17.52 -0.24
N ILE A 80 -20.57 -16.66 -0.47
CA ILE A 80 -20.37 -15.34 -1.09
C ILE A 80 -19.50 -14.47 -0.17
N THR A 81 -19.79 -14.45 1.12
CA THR A 81 -19.01 -13.69 2.11
C THR A 81 -17.55 -14.15 2.13
N TYR A 82 -17.32 -15.46 2.13
CA TYR A 82 -15.97 -16.01 2.07
C TYR A 82 -15.25 -15.56 0.80
N LEU A 83 -15.91 -15.64 -0.35
CA LEU A 83 -15.33 -15.19 -1.61
C LEU A 83 -14.97 -13.70 -1.59
N GLN A 84 -15.85 -12.86 -1.06
CA GLN A 84 -15.61 -11.42 -0.95
C GLN A 84 -14.42 -11.13 -0.04
N THR A 85 -14.33 -11.77 1.12
CA THR A 85 -13.20 -11.56 2.04
C THR A 85 -11.89 -12.07 1.43
N ALA A 86 -11.92 -13.18 0.69
CA ALA A 86 -10.76 -13.71 0.00
C ALA A 86 -10.27 -12.73 -1.09
N LEU A 87 -11.18 -12.16 -1.88
CA LEU A 87 -10.84 -11.17 -2.89
C LEU A 87 -10.25 -9.90 -2.27
N ASN A 88 -10.81 -9.44 -1.15
CA ASN A 88 -10.28 -8.29 -0.42
C ASN A 88 -8.87 -8.57 0.13
N TYR A 89 -8.63 -9.80 0.58
CA TYR A 89 -7.32 -10.21 1.05
C TYR A 89 -6.28 -10.16 -0.07
N TYR A 90 -6.60 -10.73 -1.22
CA TYR A 90 -5.72 -10.66 -2.39
C TYR A 90 -5.48 -9.23 -2.86
N GLN A 91 -6.51 -8.38 -2.83
CA GLN A 91 -6.36 -6.97 -3.16
C GLN A 91 -5.42 -6.27 -2.18
N SER A 92 -5.53 -6.59 -0.89
CA SER A 92 -4.64 -6.02 0.15
C SER A 92 -3.20 -6.45 -0.05
N ILE A 93 -2.95 -7.69 -0.47
CA ILE A 93 -1.62 -8.18 -0.83
C ILE A 93 -1.07 -7.39 -2.02
N TYR A 94 -1.88 -7.23 -3.06
CA TYR A 94 -1.49 -6.48 -4.26
C TYR A 94 -1.12 -5.02 -3.90
N ASP A 95 -1.96 -4.37 -3.10
CA ASP A 95 -1.73 -2.99 -2.69
C ASP A 95 -0.43 -2.84 -1.90
N LEU A 96 -0.14 -3.79 -1.01
CA LEU A 96 1.11 -3.79 -0.24
C LEU A 96 2.32 -3.98 -1.14
N LEU A 97 2.26 -4.94 -2.07
CA LEU A 97 3.34 -5.19 -3.04
C LEU A 97 3.58 -3.98 -3.92
N GLU A 98 2.52 -3.31 -4.37
CA GLU A 98 2.63 -2.08 -5.15
C GLU A 98 3.40 -1.00 -4.38
N THR A 99 3.10 -0.84 -3.09
CA THR A 99 3.81 0.12 -2.23
C THR A 99 5.26 -0.29 -2.02
N GLU A 100 5.55 -1.58 -1.84
CA GLU A 100 6.92 -2.09 -1.73
C GLU A 100 7.74 -1.79 -2.99
N VAL A 101 7.16 -2.04 -4.16
CA VAL A 101 7.81 -1.74 -5.44
C VAL A 101 8.09 -0.25 -5.56
N GLU A 102 7.15 0.61 -5.17
CA GLU A 102 7.33 2.07 -5.20
C GLU A 102 8.45 2.51 -4.24
N LEU A 103 8.51 1.94 -3.04
CA LEU A 103 9.60 2.21 -2.08
C LEU A 103 10.94 1.76 -2.62
N MET A 104 11.00 0.58 -3.26
CA MET A 104 12.22 0.08 -3.90
C MET A 104 12.67 1.01 -5.03
N ARG A 105 11.71 1.50 -5.83
CA ARG A 105 12.01 2.43 -6.92
C ARG A 105 12.60 3.73 -6.38
N LEU A 106 12.02 4.29 -5.32
CA LEU A 106 12.49 5.53 -4.70
C LEU A 106 13.86 5.34 -4.04
N THR A 107 14.04 4.26 -3.27
CA THR A 107 15.32 3.97 -2.60
C THR A 107 16.37 3.48 -3.58
N GLY A 108 15.97 2.70 -4.59
CA GLY A 108 16.86 2.23 -5.65
C GLY A 108 17.42 3.35 -6.50
N GLY A 109 16.60 4.39 -6.77
CA GLY A 109 17.06 5.60 -7.44
C GLY A 109 18.13 6.34 -6.65
N ILE A 110 18.01 6.36 -5.32
CA ILE A 110 19.02 6.95 -4.44
C ILE A 110 20.29 6.12 -4.42
N LEU A 111 20.15 4.79 -4.27
CA LEU A 111 21.30 3.86 -4.24
C LEU A 111 21.98 3.75 -5.60
N GLY A 112 21.25 3.89 -6.68
CA GLY A 112 21.79 3.86 -8.04
C GLY A 112 22.76 4.99 -8.34
N GLU A 113 22.63 6.12 -7.65
CA GLU A 113 23.56 7.24 -7.79
C GLU A 113 24.91 6.98 -7.12
N TYR A 114 24.98 6.03 -6.19
CA TYR A 114 26.21 5.67 -5.47
C TYR A 114 26.98 4.53 -6.13
N ASN A 115 26.41 3.88 -7.11
CA ASN A 115 27.04 2.83 -7.89
C ASN A 115 27.46 3.35 -9.27
#